data_a6c3bd5223b94ca8b9139fde2b0c9ffa
#
_entry.id   a6c3bd5223b94ca8b9139fde2b0c9ffa
#
_cell.length_a   1.000
_cell.length_b   1.000
_cell.length_c   1.000
_cell.angle_alpha   90.00
_cell.angle_beta   90.00
_cell.angle_gamma   90.00
#
_symmetry.space_group_name_H-M   'P 1'
#
loop_
_entity.id
_entity.type
_entity.pdbx_description
1 polymer ?
#
loop_
_entity_poly.entity_id
_entity_poly.type
_entity_poly.pdbx_seq_one_letter_code
_entity_poly.pdbx_strand_id
1 'polypeptide(L)'
;MRVSFSALALAVALVASLGVPRAVAHVAHDGVDERTALVNGVCEGGDPITPTQVIEGSFPHELQGSYVMVPFVVPPGTTQLRVKYCWDRPEGDVSVGHTIDLGLWEPRPPGGTWGVEQFRGWGGSSHPDVTLTPQGFSTEEEYLEDPKGHVPGRTTRGFLPGPIPPGEWAAELGVAAVVSAEEGDADGRVRWRLEIELSSNPEFAAEPYRPALYDRAPARRGPDWFAGDMHVHAEHSALGDATMREVFDYAFRPLAEGGAGLDFITLSDYVTPSAWGEIGRYQDDYPGKLVIRSSEIITYTGHTNNHASLTYVDHRTGPVYEWLGDDEVELLRPARPARDLFRVVRQHRGWTQINHPTIFPSSDPTLRRFCRGCPWDFTVAQTDFSLVDAIEIQTGPAAFGDAPNPFTLTAIEFWEAALDRGHKIAAVGSSDSHHAGRTRDVTQTPIGRPTTVVYARHLSEQGIRDGVRAGHTYVKLLGNDGPDLRFEARATGGNRAIMGDTLYARSAELTARVFNLPEDAPPHTLYLVRNGKVVESFPVDAPDVTFTVRATGPARYRLQLQRGEVIVAVTSPIWLESPGATEPTRLPKLGR
;
A
#
# COMPACT_ATOMS: atom_id res chain seq x y z
N MET A 1 -13.68 2.42 20.61
CA MET A 1 -13.20 3.81 20.45
C MET A 1 -14.36 4.63 19.89
N ARG A 2 -14.84 5.69 20.59
CA ARG A 2 -15.91 6.54 20.03
C ARG A 2 -15.20 7.61 19.19
N VAL A 3 -15.22 7.45 17.87
CA VAL A 3 -14.87 8.50 16.92
C VAL A 3 -15.90 9.64 17.13
N SER A 4 -15.41 10.87 17.19
CA SER A 4 -16.32 12.02 17.32
C SER A 4 -17.25 12.05 16.09
N PHE A 5 -18.54 11.86 16.30
CA PHE A 5 -19.57 11.88 15.25
C PHE A 5 -19.54 13.13 14.36
N SER A 6 -18.93 14.22 14.84
CA SER A 6 -18.81 15.48 14.10
C SER A 6 -17.82 15.43 12.94
N ALA A 7 -16.70 14.70 13.06
CA ALA A 7 -15.71 14.60 11.98
C ALA A 7 -16.18 13.67 10.85
N LEU A 8 -16.90 12.60 11.21
CA LEU A 8 -17.46 11.64 10.23
C LEU A 8 -18.62 12.29 9.45
N ALA A 9 -19.50 13.05 10.11
CA ALA A 9 -20.58 13.79 9.45
C ALA A 9 -20.04 14.87 8.49
N LEU A 10 -18.89 15.47 8.79
CA LEU A 10 -18.24 16.45 7.94
C LEU A 10 -17.63 15.78 6.69
N ALA A 11 -17.03 14.58 6.82
CA ALA A 11 -16.49 13.81 5.69
C ALA A 11 -17.58 13.40 4.71
N VAL A 12 -18.70 12.88 5.19
CA VAL A 12 -19.85 12.49 4.36
C VAL A 12 -20.48 13.71 3.69
N ALA A 13 -20.63 14.82 4.41
CA ALA A 13 -21.18 16.06 3.86
C ALA A 13 -20.25 16.70 2.82
N LEU A 14 -18.92 16.59 2.99
CA LEU A 14 -17.94 17.16 2.07
C LEU A 14 -17.88 16.35 0.77
N VAL A 15 -17.85 15.03 0.82
CA VAL A 15 -17.89 14.17 -0.36
C VAL A 15 -19.23 14.33 -1.11
N ALA A 16 -20.35 14.51 -0.40
CA ALA A 16 -21.67 14.73 -1.00
C ALA A 16 -21.85 16.17 -1.56
N SER A 17 -21.21 17.19 -0.94
CA SER A 17 -21.36 18.61 -1.33
C SER A 17 -20.43 19.03 -2.48
N LEU A 18 -19.36 18.29 -2.76
CA LEU A 18 -18.45 18.56 -3.87
C LEU A 18 -19.06 18.26 -5.24
N GLY A 19 -20.34 17.88 -5.30
CA GLY A 19 -21.03 17.62 -6.56
C GLY A 19 -20.30 16.58 -7.40
N VAL A 20 -19.76 15.55 -6.71
CA VAL A 20 -18.97 14.49 -7.32
C VAL A 20 -19.78 13.90 -8.47
N PRO A 21 -19.38 14.09 -9.74
CA PRO A 21 -20.09 13.48 -10.86
C PRO A 21 -20.16 11.96 -10.63
N ARG A 22 -21.20 11.30 -11.11
CA ARG A 22 -21.30 9.82 -11.10
C ARG A 22 -20.01 9.09 -11.55
N ALA A 23 -19.10 9.82 -12.22
CA ALA A 23 -17.78 9.34 -12.66
C ALA A 23 -16.73 9.15 -11.52
N VAL A 24 -16.96 9.66 -10.30
CA VAL A 24 -16.03 9.51 -9.15
C VAL A 24 -16.21 8.18 -8.42
N ALA A 25 -17.19 7.38 -8.80
CA ALA A 25 -17.33 6.00 -8.35
C ALA A 25 -16.18 5.06 -8.84
N HIS A 26 -15.24 5.57 -9.65
CA HIS A 26 -14.17 4.76 -10.26
C HIS A 26 -12.84 4.73 -9.50
N VAL A 27 -12.73 5.33 -8.32
CA VAL A 27 -11.51 5.27 -7.47
C VAL A 27 -11.54 4.13 -6.47
N ALA A 28 -12.69 3.53 -6.30
CA ALA A 28 -12.80 2.30 -5.58
C ALA A 28 -12.40 1.15 -6.50
N HIS A 29 -11.90 0.08 -5.97
CA HIS A 29 -11.76 -1.23 -6.57
C HIS A 29 -13.04 -1.78 -7.24
N ASP A 30 -13.97 -0.94 -7.66
CA ASP A 30 -15.02 -1.20 -8.63
C ASP A 30 -14.43 -1.12 -10.05
N GLY A 31 -13.18 -1.60 -10.18
CA GLY A 31 -12.59 -1.90 -11.47
C GLY A 31 -13.27 -3.11 -12.09
N VAL A 32 -14.57 -3.06 -12.24
CA VAL A 32 -15.19 -3.75 -13.36
C VAL A 32 -14.58 -3.05 -14.57
N ASP A 33 -13.50 -3.61 -15.08
CA ASP A 33 -13.07 -3.25 -16.42
C ASP A 33 -14.32 -3.45 -17.27
N GLU A 34 -14.88 -2.36 -17.81
CA GLU A 34 -16.04 -2.45 -18.70
C GLU A 34 -15.78 -3.40 -19.88
N ARG A 35 -14.51 -3.83 -20.03
CA ARG A 35 -14.04 -4.75 -21.07
C ARG A 35 -14.45 -6.20 -20.84
N THR A 36 -14.79 -6.66 -19.61
CA THR A 36 -15.28 -8.03 -19.39
C THR A 36 -16.42 -8.07 -18.39
N ALA A 37 -17.53 -8.66 -18.80
CA ALA A 37 -18.68 -8.94 -17.95
C ALA A 37 -19.26 -10.29 -18.31
N LEU A 38 -19.83 -11.02 -17.34
CA LEU A 38 -20.60 -12.23 -17.62
C LEU A 38 -21.99 -11.82 -18.07
N VAL A 39 -22.26 -12.00 -19.38
CA VAL A 39 -23.56 -11.68 -19.98
C VAL A 39 -24.06 -12.93 -20.71
N ASN A 40 -25.25 -13.39 -20.36
CA ASN A 40 -25.86 -14.62 -20.94
C ASN A 40 -24.92 -15.85 -20.92
N GLY A 41 -24.11 -15.99 -19.86
CA GLY A 41 -23.19 -17.12 -19.69
C GLY A 41 -21.89 -17.03 -20.52
N VAL A 42 -21.54 -15.87 -21.04
CA VAL A 42 -20.28 -15.62 -21.80
C VAL A 42 -19.56 -14.42 -21.23
N CYS A 43 -18.21 -14.47 -21.22
CA CYS A 43 -17.40 -13.28 -20.92
C CYS A 43 -17.42 -12.34 -22.14
N GLU A 44 -18.19 -11.27 -22.07
CA GLU A 44 -18.18 -10.21 -23.08
C GLU A 44 -17.04 -9.22 -22.83
N GLY A 45 -16.43 -8.70 -23.88
CA GLY A 45 -15.32 -7.73 -23.84
C GLY A 45 -13.93 -8.38 -23.84
N GLY A 46 -12.89 -7.54 -23.93
CA GLY A 46 -11.49 -7.94 -24.04
C GLY A 46 -11.13 -8.71 -25.31
N ASP A 47 -9.89 -9.22 -25.37
CA ASP A 47 -9.40 -9.96 -26.53
C ASP A 47 -10.09 -11.33 -26.67
N PRO A 48 -10.31 -11.80 -27.91
CA PRO A 48 -10.85 -13.14 -28.15
C PRO A 48 -9.96 -14.23 -27.54
N ILE A 49 -10.60 -15.27 -26.98
CA ILE A 49 -9.93 -16.45 -26.41
C ILE A 49 -10.56 -17.71 -27.00
N THR A 50 -9.75 -18.76 -27.20
CA THR A 50 -10.24 -20.09 -27.59
C THR A 50 -9.99 -21.04 -26.43
N PRO A 51 -10.92 -21.14 -25.47
CA PRO A 51 -10.67 -21.87 -24.24
C PRO A 51 -10.54 -23.37 -24.48
N THR A 52 -9.52 -23.96 -23.87
CA THR A 52 -9.36 -25.42 -23.76
C THR A 52 -10.13 -25.99 -22.59
N GLN A 53 -10.37 -25.16 -21.56
CA GLN A 53 -11.17 -25.48 -20.38
C GLN A 53 -12.04 -24.27 -20.02
N VAL A 54 -13.27 -24.55 -19.58
CA VAL A 54 -14.20 -23.55 -19.05
C VAL A 54 -14.70 -24.05 -17.70
N ILE A 55 -14.67 -23.20 -16.69
CA ILE A 55 -15.18 -23.49 -15.35
C ILE A 55 -16.12 -22.34 -14.97
N GLU A 56 -17.30 -22.71 -14.47
CA GLU A 56 -18.35 -21.76 -14.08
C GLU A 56 -18.85 -22.11 -12.68
N GLY A 57 -19.33 -21.09 -11.98
CA GLY A 57 -19.94 -21.28 -10.67
C GLY A 57 -20.53 -20.00 -10.12
N SER A 58 -20.95 -20.07 -8.86
CA SER A 58 -21.43 -18.89 -8.15
C SER A 58 -21.01 -18.90 -6.68
N PHE A 59 -20.85 -17.70 -6.11
CA PHE A 59 -20.55 -17.53 -4.70
C PHE A 59 -21.69 -16.78 -4.01
N PRO A 60 -22.21 -17.29 -2.89
CA PRO A 60 -23.18 -16.57 -2.08
C PRO A 60 -22.49 -15.45 -1.25
N HIS A 61 -23.27 -14.49 -0.77
CA HIS A 61 -22.78 -13.37 0.05
C HIS A 61 -21.96 -13.83 1.27
N GLU A 62 -22.26 -14.99 1.86
CA GLU A 62 -21.56 -15.53 3.03
C GLU A 62 -20.07 -15.82 2.78
N LEU A 63 -19.65 -15.98 1.52
CA LEU A 63 -18.25 -16.16 1.16
C LEU A 63 -17.49 -14.84 1.02
N GLN A 64 -18.14 -13.68 1.14
CA GLN A 64 -17.46 -12.39 1.07
C GLN A 64 -16.32 -12.32 2.08
N GLY A 65 -15.16 -11.83 1.65
CA GLY A 65 -13.94 -11.77 2.44
C GLY A 65 -13.13 -13.06 2.47
N SER A 66 -13.49 -14.07 1.69
CA SER A 66 -12.77 -15.34 1.55
C SER A 66 -12.02 -15.43 0.22
N TYR A 67 -11.21 -16.50 0.09
CA TYR A 67 -10.44 -16.83 -1.11
C TYR A 67 -10.79 -18.26 -1.51
N VAL A 68 -11.24 -18.48 -2.75
CA VAL A 68 -11.63 -19.77 -3.27
C VAL A 68 -10.64 -20.22 -4.33
N MET A 69 -9.97 -21.35 -4.08
CA MET A 69 -9.03 -21.98 -5.02
C MET A 69 -9.81 -22.83 -5.99
N VAL A 70 -9.85 -22.45 -7.26
CA VAL A 70 -10.54 -23.18 -8.33
C VAL A 70 -9.51 -24.01 -9.10
N PRO A 71 -9.46 -25.35 -8.94
CA PRO A 71 -8.46 -26.20 -9.58
C PRO A 71 -8.72 -26.38 -11.07
N PHE A 72 -7.63 -26.44 -11.87
CA PHE A 72 -7.65 -26.79 -13.28
C PHE A 72 -6.36 -27.52 -13.68
N VAL A 73 -6.39 -28.26 -14.78
CA VAL A 73 -5.27 -29.12 -15.17
C VAL A 73 -4.44 -28.49 -16.31
N VAL A 74 -3.12 -28.43 -16.11
CA VAL A 74 -2.15 -28.03 -17.13
C VAL A 74 -1.36 -29.24 -17.58
N PRO A 75 -1.39 -29.60 -18.89
CA PRO A 75 -0.67 -30.76 -19.42
C PRO A 75 0.84 -30.50 -19.59
N PRO A 76 1.66 -31.57 -19.69
CA PRO A 76 3.07 -31.43 -20.04
C PRO A 76 3.29 -30.72 -21.38
N GLY A 77 4.35 -29.89 -21.46
CA GLY A 77 4.72 -29.18 -22.69
C GLY A 77 3.97 -27.87 -22.91
N THR A 78 3.17 -27.42 -21.96
CA THR A 78 2.54 -26.10 -22.01
C THR A 78 3.58 -25.00 -21.90
N THR A 79 3.56 -24.05 -22.83
CA THR A 79 4.46 -22.89 -22.91
C THR A 79 3.74 -21.56 -22.70
N GLN A 80 2.42 -21.56 -22.78
CA GLN A 80 1.58 -20.43 -22.41
C GLN A 80 0.31 -20.91 -21.71
N LEU A 81 0.00 -20.29 -20.59
CA LEU A 81 -1.27 -20.39 -19.87
C LEU A 81 -1.92 -19.00 -19.93
N ARG A 82 -3.14 -18.91 -20.48
CA ARG A 82 -3.94 -17.69 -20.46
C ARG A 82 -5.23 -17.97 -19.72
N VAL A 83 -5.59 -17.08 -18.80
CA VAL A 83 -6.82 -17.15 -18.01
C VAL A 83 -7.58 -15.85 -18.22
N LYS A 84 -8.77 -15.95 -18.80
CA LYS A 84 -9.74 -14.85 -18.86
C LYS A 84 -10.86 -15.17 -17.88
N TYR A 85 -11.29 -14.17 -17.09
CA TYR A 85 -12.37 -14.35 -16.16
C TYR A 85 -13.34 -13.17 -16.17
N CYS A 86 -14.56 -13.44 -15.77
CA CYS A 86 -15.61 -12.46 -15.66
C CYS A 86 -16.64 -12.87 -14.60
N TRP A 87 -17.45 -11.91 -14.17
CA TRP A 87 -18.56 -12.12 -13.25
C TRP A 87 -19.74 -11.25 -13.64
N ASP A 88 -20.94 -11.61 -13.16
CA ASP A 88 -22.16 -10.90 -13.45
C ASP A 88 -22.32 -9.62 -12.62
N ARG A 89 -23.29 -8.82 -13.01
CA ARG A 89 -23.72 -7.65 -12.25
C ARG A 89 -24.89 -8.05 -11.35
N PRO A 90 -25.04 -7.39 -10.19
CA PRO A 90 -26.20 -7.61 -9.33
C PRO A 90 -27.51 -7.40 -10.09
N GLU A 91 -28.51 -8.19 -9.79
CA GLU A 91 -29.86 -8.06 -10.34
C GLU A 91 -30.65 -7.01 -9.54
N GLY A 92 -30.92 -5.85 -10.13
CA GLY A 92 -31.71 -4.81 -9.48
C GLY A 92 -31.11 -3.38 -9.61
N ASP A 93 -31.73 -2.44 -8.93
CA ASP A 93 -31.25 -1.04 -8.88
C ASP A 93 -30.28 -0.87 -7.70
N VAL A 94 -29.09 -1.45 -7.83
CA VAL A 94 -28.04 -1.35 -6.81
C VAL A 94 -26.95 -0.36 -7.25
N SER A 95 -26.44 0.38 -6.28
CA SER A 95 -25.39 1.40 -6.54
C SER A 95 -23.97 0.83 -6.44
N VAL A 96 -23.80 -0.46 -6.16
CA VAL A 96 -22.52 -1.16 -5.98
C VAL A 96 -22.52 -2.45 -6.78
N GLY A 97 -21.34 -2.89 -7.25
CA GLY A 97 -21.17 -4.14 -7.98
C GLY A 97 -20.64 -5.28 -7.11
N HIS A 98 -20.73 -6.50 -7.64
CA HIS A 98 -19.90 -7.61 -7.18
C HIS A 98 -18.45 -7.34 -7.54
N THR A 99 -17.51 -7.92 -6.78
CA THR A 99 -16.08 -7.83 -7.07
C THR A 99 -15.39 -9.16 -6.76
N ILE A 100 -14.74 -9.71 -7.78
CA ILE A 100 -13.93 -10.93 -7.69
C ILE A 100 -12.50 -10.59 -8.09
N ASP A 101 -11.53 -10.96 -7.26
CA ASP A 101 -10.11 -10.79 -7.56
C ASP A 101 -9.52 -12.08 -8.12
N LEU A 102 -8.51 -11.98 -9.00
CA LEU A 102 -7.82 -13.11 -9.59
C LEU A 102 -6.37 -13.22 -9.14
N GLY A 103 -6.00 -14.39 -8.62
CA GLY A 103 -4.62 -14.82 -8.44
C GLY A 103 -4.37 -16.16 -9.15
N LEU A 104 -3.11 -16.49 -9.46
CA LEU A 104 -2.74 -17.78 -10.06
C LEU A 104 -1.70 -18.50 -9.20
N TRP A 105 -1.86 -19.82 -9.11
CA TRP A 105 -1.04 -20.68 -8.27
C TRP A 105 -0.62 -21.94 -9.03
N GLU A 106 0.69 -22.25 -8.96
CA GLU A 106 1.28 -23.47 -9.53
C GLU A 106 0.73 -24.74 -8.88
N PRO A 107 1.02 -25.93 -9.46
CA PRO A 107 0.56 -27.18 -8.91
C PRO A 107 0.92 -27.37 -7.44
N ARG A 108 -0.08 -27.73 -6.65
CA ARG A 108 0.13 -28.11 -5.26
C ARG A 108 0.92 -29.42 -5.13
N PRO A 109 1.69 -29.61 -4.05
CA PRO A 109 2.30 -30.91 -3.76
C PRO A 109 1.24 -31.99 -3.59
N PRO A 110 1.53 -33.26 -3.96
CA PRO A 110 0.60 -34.36 -3.76
C PRO A 110 0.09 -34.45 -2.31
N GLY A 111 -1.23 -34.38 -2.11
CA GLY A 111 -1.87 -34.41 -0.79
C GLY A 111 -1.67 -33.13 0.04
N GLY A 112 -1.10 -32.07 -0.55
CA GLY A 112 -0.91 -30.76 0.07
C GLY A 112 -1.93 -29.73 -0.39
N THR A 113 -1.72 -28.48 0.06
CA THR A 113 -2.49 -27.30 -0.33
C THR A 113 -1.61 -26.30 -1.08
N TRP A 114 -2.22 -25.27 -1.70
CA TRP A 114 -1.48 -24.20 -2.36
C TRP A 114 -0.84 -23.25 -1.30
N GLY A 115 0.47 -23.41 -1.12
CA GLY A 115 1.30 -22.59 -0.23
C GLY A 115 2.00 -21.46 -0.97
N VAL A 116 2.79 -20.66 -0.22
CA VAL A 116 3.48 -19.47 -0.75
C VAL A 116 4.42 -19.76 -1.93
N GLU A 117 4.96 -20.98 -2.02
CA GLU A 117 5.89 -21.38 -3.07
C GLU A 117 5.20 -21.61 -4.43
N GLN A 118 3.87 -21.81 -4.43
CA GLN A 118 3.09 -21.98 -5.64
C GLN A 118 2.52 -20.66 -6.19
N PHE A 119 2.74 -19.54 -5.52
CA PHE A 119 2.23 -18.25 -5.96
C PHE A 119 2.85 -17.80 -7.29
N ARG A 120 2.00 -17.49 -8.27
CA ARG A 120 2.42 -17.04 -9.60
C ARG A 120 1.98 -15.61 -9.95
N GLY A 121 1.28 -14.93 -9.07
CA GLY A 121 0.87 -13.55 -9.25
C GLY A 121 -0.58 -13.29 -8.93
N TRP A 122 -0.91 -12.01 -8.86
CA TRP A 122 -2.21 -11.51 -8.52
C TRP A 122 -2.54 -10.24 -9.34
N GLY A 123 -3.72 -10.20 -9.89
CA GLY A 123 -4.20 -9.11 -10.74
C GLY A 123 -5.40 -8.36 -10.15
N GLY A 124 -5.86 -8.74 -8.93
CA GLY A 124 -7.08 -8.19 -8.38
C GLY A 124 -8.26 -8.31 -9.34
N SER A 125 -9.17 -7.37 -9.27
CA SER A 125 -10.33 -7.27 -10.16
C SER A 125 -10.04 -6.50 -11.47
N SER A 126 -8.80 -6.02 -11.67
CA SER A 126 -8.45 -5.12 -12.77
C SER A 126 -7.67 -5.78 -13.91
N HIS A 127 -7.31 -7.06 -13.79
CA HIS A 127 -6.70 -7.85 -14.86
C HIS A 127 -7.61 -9.01 -15.24
N PRO A 128 -8.63 -8.79 -16.09
CA PRO A 128 -9.58 -9.82 -16.47
C PRO A 128 -9.02 -10.84 -17.44
N ASP A 129 -7.86 -10.58 -18.03
CA ASP A 129 -7.18 -11.41 -19.03
C ASP A 129 -5.69 -11.50 -18.70
N VAL A 130 -5.26 -12.65 -18.22
CA VAL A 130 -3.92 -12.89 -17.68
C VAL A 130 -3.21 -13.96 -18.47
N THR A 131 -1.97 -13.67 -18.86
CA THR A 131 -1.09 -14.62 -19.56
C THR A 131 0.15 -14.89 -18.75
N LEU A 132 0.53 -16.17 -18.64
CA LEU A 132 1.82 -16.64 -18.11
C LEU A 132 2.62 -17.32 -19.20
N THR A 133 3.91 -17.01 -19.28
CA THR A 133 4.87 -17.68 -20.16
C THR A 133 6.23 -17.79 -19.49
N PRO A 134 7.16 -18.62 -20.00
CA PRO A 134 8.57 -18.57 -19.62
C PRO A 134 9.27 -17.25 -19.98
N GLN A 135 8.74 -16.51 -20.95
CA GLN A 135 9.28 -15.22 -21.36
C GLN A 135 8.84 -14.10 -20.42
N GLY A 136 9.55 -12.99 -20.44
CA GLY A 136 9.25 -11.81 -19.63
C GLY A 136 8.01 -11.06 -20.09
N PHE A 137 7.94 -9.82 -19.66
CA PHE A 137 6.84 -8.90 -19.91
C PHE A 137 6.89 -8.33 -21.33
N SER A 138 5.80 -7.76 -21.80
CA SER A 138 5.78 -6.90 -22.98
C SER A 138 6.75 -5.72 -22.81
N THR A 139 7.22 -5.14 -23.92
CA THR A 139 8.01 -3.92 -23.88
C THR A 139 7.18 -2.75 -23.31
N GLU A 140 7.85 -1.66 -22.93
CA GLU A 140 7.15 -0.46 -22.46
C GLU A 140 6.25 0.12 -23.56
N GLU A 141 6.71 0.10 -24.84
CA GLU A 141 5.93 0.55 -25.99
C GLU A 141 4.66 -0.29 -26.19
N GLU A 142 4.78 -1.63 -26.19
CA GLU A 142 3.64 -2.55 -26.28
C GLU A 142 2.64 -2.34 -25.12
N TYR A 143 3.14 -2.06 -23.92
CA TYR A 143 2.27 -1.77 -22.76
C TYR A 143 1.52 -0.45 -22.92
N LEU A 144 2.19 0.61 -23.42
CA LEU A 144 1.57 1.91 -23.61
C LEU A 144 0.55 1.94 -24.76
N GLU A 145 0.70 1.04 -25.75
CA GLU A 145 -0.30 0.89 -26.83
C GLU A 145 -1.61 0.26 -26.33
N ASP A 146 -1.53 -0.74 -25.48
CA ASP A 146 -2.69 -1.40 -24.86
C ASP A 146 -2.37 -1.83 -23.41
N PRO A 147 -2.47 -0.90 -22.46
CA PRO A 147 -2.27 -1.22 -21.05
C PRO A 147 -3.20 -2.35 -20.59
N LYS A 148 -2.64 -3.42 -20.04
CA LYS A 148 -3.36 -4.63 -19.59
C LYS A 148 -3.94 -5.50 -20.71
N GLY A 149 -3.68 -5.22 -21.98
CA GLY A 149 -4.02 -6.06 -23.11
C GLY A 149 -3.22 -7.36 -23.15
N HIS A 150 -3.77 -8.35 -23.83
CA HIS A 150 -3.10 -9.62 -24.05
C HIS A 150 -2.01 -9.48 -25.12
N VAL A 151 -0.74 -9.73 -24.76
CA VAL A 151 0.37 -9.84 -25.72
C VAL A 151 0.81 -11.31 -25.80
N PRO A 152 0.59 -12.00 -26.94
CA PRO A 152 0.95 -13.39 -27.10
C PRO A 152 2.44 -13.66 -26.79
N GLY A 153 2.72 -14.71 -25.99
CA GLY A 153 4.07 -15.06 -25.60
C GLY A 153 4.69 -14.15 -24.53
N ARG A 154 3.95 -13.20 -23.96
CA ARG A 154 4.41 -12.32 -22.87
C ARG A 154 3.63 -12.58 -21.59
N THR A 155 4.31 -12.48 -20.46
CA THR A 155 3.66 -12.59 -19.14
C THR A 155 3.01 -11.26 -18.78
N THR A 156 1.76 -11.30 -18.33
CA THR A 156 1.06 -10.11 -17.82
C THR A 156 1.77 -9.55 -16.59
N ARG A 157 1.96 -8.24 -16.51
CA ARG A 157 2.53 -7.55 -15.34
C ARG A 157 1.65 -7.82 -14.10
N GLY A 158 2.28 -7.95 -12.94
CA GLY A 158 1.62 -8.44 -11.73
C GLY A 158 1.76 -9.96 -11.53
N PHE A 159 2.15 -10.69 -12.58
CA PHE A 159 2.40 -12.14 -12.54
C PHE A 159 3.89 -12.46 -12.73
N LEU A 160 4.30 -13.66 -12.31
CA LEU A 160 5.70 -14.07 -12.34
C LEU A 160 5.98 -14.89 -13.61
N PRO A 161 6.89 -14.41 -14.51
CA PRO A 161 7.30 -15.20 -15.65
C PRO A 161 8.14 -16.39 -15.24
N GLY A 162 8.07 -17.48 -16.01
CA GLY A 162 8.83 -18.69 -15.76
C GLY A 162 8.20 -19.93 -16.37
N PRO A 163 8.87 -21.09 -16.27
CA PRO A 163 8.35 -22.36 -16.75
C PRO A 163 6.92 -22.62 -16.24
N ILE A 164 6.12 -23.30 -17.04
CA ILE A 164 4.75 -23.69 -16.68
C ILE A 164 4.76 -25.19 -16.35
N PRO A 165 4.90 -25.57 -15.07
CA PRO A 165 4.93 -26.98 -14.69
C PRO A 165 3.59 -27.65 -14.96
N PRO A 166 3.57 -28.91 -15.43
CA PRO A 166 2.34 -29.68 -15.57
C PRO A 166 1.78 -30.05 -14.20
N GLY A 167 0.47 -30.13 -14.11
CA GLY A 167 -0.22 -30.55 -12.88
C GLY A 167 -1.50 -29.81 -12.63
N GLU A 168 -1.98 -29.89 -11.40
CA GLU A 168 -3.21 -29.26 -10.95
C GLU A 168 -2.90 -27.86 -10.41
N TRP A 169 -3.10 -26.84 -11.24
CA TRP A 169 -3.04 -25.43 -10.90
C TRP A 169 -4.30 -24.98 -10.19
N ALA A 170 -4.28 -23.76 -9.64
CA ALA A 170 -5.50 -23.10 -9.18
C ALA A 170 -5.55 -21.64 -9.66
N ALA A 171 -6.75 -21.24 -10.06
CA ALA A 171 -7.16 -19.84 -10.04
C ALA A 171 -7.70 -19.52 -8.64
N GLU A 172 -7.08 -18.56 -7.96
CA GLU A 172 -7.62 -17.99 -6.74
C GLU A 172 -8.67 -16.96 -7.12
N LEU A 173 -9.91 -17.19 -6.72
CA LEU A 173 -10.97 -16.21 -6.78
C LEU A 173 -11.16 -15.59 -5.40
N GLY A 174 -10.66 -14.36 -5.22
CA GLY A 174 -10.86 -13.58 -4.02
C GLY A 174 -12.26 -12.97 -4.03
N VAL A 175 -13.12 -13.36 -3.09
CA VAL A 175 -14.50 -12.90 -3.01
C VAL A 175 -14.54 -11.56 -2.28
N ALA A 176 -14.15 -10.49 -2.99
CA ALA A 176 -13.99 -9.16 -2.39
C ALA A 176 -15.33 -8.53 -2.03
N ALA A 177 -16.34 -8.68 -2.88
CA ALA A 177 -17.71 -8.24 -2.60
C ALA A 177 -18.76 -9.08 -3.32
N VAL A 178 -19.78 -9.41 -2.57
CA VAL A 178 -21.05 -9.96 -3.10
C VAL A 178 -22.18 -9.11 -2.54
N VAL A 179 -22.94 -8.47 -3.41
CA VAL A 179 -24.12 -7.69 -2.99
C VAL A 179 -25.17 -8.66 -2.46
N SER A 180 -25.67 -8.40 -1.26
CA SER A 180 -26.67 -9.25 -0.62
C SER A 180 -28.08 -8.91 -1.08
N ALA A 181 -29.03 -9.80 -0.78
CA ALA A 181 -30.44 -9.55 -1.02
C ALA A 181 -30.97 -8.33 -0.21
N GLU A 182 -30.40 -8.06 0.97
CA GLU A 182 -30.73 -6.89 1.79
C GLU A 182 -30.22 -5.59 1.17
N GLU A 183 -29.14 -5.67 0.40
CA GLU A 183 -28.54 -4.56 -0.36
C GLU A 183 -29.19 -4.34 -1.73
N GLY A 184 -30.12 -5.23 -2.13
CA GLY A 184 -30.97 -5.07 -3.31
C GLY A 184 -30.65 -6.01 -4.47
N ASP A 185 -29.71 -6.95 -4.32
CA ASP A 185 -29.48 -8.00 -5.30
C ASP A 185 -30.48 -9.14 -5.12
N ALA A 186 -31.19 -9.52 -6.21
CA ALA A 186 -32.34 -10.42 -6.11
C ALA A 186 -32.00 -11.81 -5.57
N ASP A 187 -30.82 -12.36 -5.88
CA ASP A 187 -30.41 -13.70 -5.46
C ASP A 187 -29.25 -13.70 -4.42
N GLY A 188 -28.61 -12.55 -4.16
CA GLY A 188 -27.53 -12.41 -3.21
C GLY A 188 -26.29 -13.25 -3.56
N ARG A 189 -26.03 -13.45 -4.83
CA ARG A 189 -24.95 -14.30 -5.36
C ARG A 189 -24.22 -13.61 -6.49
N VAL A 190 -22.94 -13.90 -6.65
CA VAL A 190 -22.17 -13.54 -7.83
C VAL A 190 -21.90 -14.79 -8.67
N ARG A 191 -22.28 -14.78 -9.94
CA ARG A 191 -21.90 -15.82 -10.90
C ARG A 191 -20.59 -15.44 -11.55
N TRP A 192 -19.72 -16.42 -11.76
CA TRP A 192 -18.42 -16.21 -12.37
C TRP A 192 -18.10 -17.27 -13.41
N ARG A 193 -17.20 -16.92 -14.33
CA ARG A 193 -16.69 -17.81 -15.37
C ARG A 193 -15.20 -17.62 -15.56
N LEU A 194 -14.48 -18.75 -15.66
CA LEU A 194 -13.07 -18.83 -16.04
C LEU A 194 -12.97 -19.49 -17.41
N GLU A 195 -12.21 -18.86 -18.30
CA GLU A 195 -11.87 -19.38 -19.62
C GLU A 195 -10.35 -19.56 -19.68
N ILE A 196 -9.88 -20.82 -19.83
CA ILE A 196 -8.47 -21.18 -19.77
C ILE A 196 -8.02 -21.63 -21.15
N GLU A 197 -7.02 -20.98 -21.71
CA GLU A 197 -6.39 -21.34 -22.97
C GLU A 197 -4.96 -21.80 -22.71
N LEU A 198 -4.59 -22.97 -23.27
CA LEU A 198 -3.27 -23.57 -23.13
C LEU A 198 -2.62 -23.71 -24.50
N SER A 199 -1.36 -23.27 -24.61
CA SER A 199 -0.58 -23.40 -25.84
C SER A 199 0.73 -24.13 -25.56
N SER A 200 1.16 -24.95 -26.53
CA SER A 200 2.46 -25.62 -26.55
C SER A 200 3.38 -25.04 -27.64
N ASN A 201 3.10 -23.83 -28.14
CA ASN A 201 3.97 -23.17 -29.12
C ASN A 201 5.36 -22.92 -28.53
N PRO A 202 6.44 -23.54 -29.07
CA PRO A 202 7.78 -23.39 -28.51
C PRO A 202 8.33 -21.96 -28.58
N GLU A 203 7.80 -21.12 -29.47
CA GLU A 203 8.20 -19.71 -29.57
C GLU A 203 7.90 -18.92 -28.29
N PHE A 204 6.86 -19.31 -27.52
CA PHE A 204 6.52 -18.68 -26.23
C PHE A 204 7.49 -19.04 -25.09
N ALA A 205 8.49 -19.87 -25.35
CA ALA A 205 9.55 -20.23 -24.41
C ALA A 205 10.95 -19.99 -24.99
N ALA A 206 11.07 -19.35 -26.17
CA ALA A 206 12.33 -19.19 -26.88
C ALA A 206 13.33 -18.31 -26.13
N GLU A 207 12.84 -17.30 -25.42
CA GLU A 207 13.66 -16.33 -24.68
C GLU A 207 13.25 -16.29 -23.19
N PRO A 208 13.72 -17.24 -22.37
CA PRO A 208 13.34 -17.28 -20.95
C PRO A 208 13.70 -15.99 -20.21
N TYR A 209 12.77 -15.53 -19.38
CA TYR A 209 12.94 -14.35 -18.56
C TYR A 209 14.17 -14.42 -17.66
N ARG A 210 14.88 -13.31 -17.57
CA ARG A 210 16.02 -13.13 -16.67
C ARG A 210 15.82 -11.84 -15.91
N PRO A 211 15.67 -11.90 -14.56
CA PRO A 211 15.57 -10.69 -13.76
C PRO A 211 16.87 -9.88 -13.86
N ALA A 212 16.72 -8.56 -13.84
CA ALA A 212 17.86 -7.66 -13.77
C ALA A 212 18.52 -7.74 -12.39
N LEU A 213 19.85 -7.58 -12.39
CA LEU A 213 20.58 -7.49 -11.12
C LEU A 213 20.30 -6.15 -10.46
N TYR A 214 19.87 -6.21 -9.21
CA TYR A 214 19.66 -5.02 -8.39
C TYR A 214 20.91 -4.70 -7.57
N ASP A 215 21.50 -3.51 -7.76
CA ASP A 215 22.62 -3.03 -6.94
C ASP A 215 22.11 -2.62 -5.56
N ARG A 216 22.67 -3.24 -4.52
CA ARG A 216 22.34 -2.99 -3.10
C ARG A 216 23.28 -1.98 -2.44
N ALA A 217 24.28 -1.48 -3.16
CA ALA A 217 25.17 -0.47 -2.63
C ALA A 217 24.40 0.81 -2.27
N PRO A 218 24.84 1.56 -1.27
CA PRO A 218 24.22 2.85 -0.98
C PRO A 218 24.27 3.79 -2.18
N ALA A 219 23.12 4.29 -2.62
CA ALA A 219 23.03 5.30 -3.69
C ALA A 219 23.75 6.60 -3.29
N ARG A 220 23.68 6.98 -2.00
CA ARG A 220 24.50 8.06 -1.41
C ARG A 220 25.07 7.61 -0.06
N ARG A 221 26.33 7.92 0.19
CA ARG A 221 27.04 7.65 1.45
C ARG A 221 26.94 8.87 2.38
N GLY A 222 27.02 8.59 3.69
CA GLY A 222 26.96 9.59 4.74
C GLY A 222 25.54 9.83 5.28
N PRO A 223 25.44 10.31 6.54
CA PRO A 223 24.16 10.55 7.19
C PRO A 223 23.52 11.83 6.64
N ASP A 224 22.22 11.74 6.33
CA ASP A 224 21.43 12.87 5.87
C ASP A 224 19.94 12.63 6.12
N TRP A 225 19.13 13.67 5.89
CA TRP A 225 17.68 13.60 5.81
C TRP A 225 17.26 13.36 4.37
N PHE A 226 16.66 12.21 4.09
CA PHE A 226 16.27 11.79 2.76
C PHE A 226 14.75 11.89 2.58
N ALA A 227 14.34 12.63 1.55
CA ALA A 227 12.94 12.80 1.20
C ALA A 227 12.45 11.64 0.30
N GLY A 228 11.31 11.05 0.63
CA GLY A 228 10.77 9.95 -0.16
C GLY A 228 9.27 9.77 -0.04
N ASP A 229 8.76 8.90 -0.90
CA ASP A 229 7.39 8.40 -0.88
C ASP A 229 7.40 6.90 -0.60
N MET A 230 6.68 6.47 0.42
CA MET A 230 6.75 5.10 0.93
C MET A 230 5.56 4.24 0.51
N HIS A 231 4.81 4.68 -0.50
CA HIS A 231 3.68 3.93 -1.07
C HIS A 231 3.41 4.43 -2.48
N VAL A 232 3.98 3.73 -3.48
CA VAL A 232 3.92 4.10 -4.89
C VAL A 232 3.69 2.87 -5.74
N HIS A 233 2.85 2.98 -6.75
CA HIS A 233 2.52 1.93 -7.70
C HIS A 233 2.98 2.25 -9.12
N ALA A 234 3.28 1.21 -9.90
CA ALA A 234 3.56 1.26 -11.32
C ALA A 234 2.73 0.19 -12.06
N GLU A 235 3.09 -0.09 -13.29
CA GLU A 235 2.38 -1.00 -14.21
C GLU A 235 2.29 -2.48 -13.74
N HIS A 236 3.01 -2.87 -12.70
CA HIS A 236 2.88 -4.21 -12.10
C HIS A 236 1.77 -4.28 -11.05
N SER A 237 1.21 -3.16 -10.69
CA SER A 237 0.02 -3.07 -9.82
C SER A 237 -1.25 -3.16 -10.64
N ALA A 238 -2.26 -3.82 -10.11
CA ALA A 238 -3.54 -4.02 -10.82
C ALA A 238 -4.19 -2.71 -11.29
N LEU A 239 -4.09 -1.64 -10.51
CA LEU A 239 -4.63 -0.32 -10.86
C LEU A 239 -3.58 0.66 -11.42
N GLY A 240 -2.29 0.29 -11.40
CA GLY A 240 -1.23 1.15 -11.93
C GLY A 240 -1.36 1.32 -13.44
N ASP A 241 -1.28 2.57 -13.91
CA ASP A 241 -1.33 2.92 -15.33
C ASP A 241 -0.11 3.74 -15.81
N ALA A 242 0.85 3.91 -14.92
CA ALA A 242 2.13 4.55 -15.22
C ALA A 242 3.23 3.49 -15.29
N THR A 243 4.10 3.58 -16.29
CA THR A 243 5.27 2.72 -16.40
C THR A 243 6.27 3.03 -15.29
N MET A 244 7.16 2.07 -14.94
CA MET A 244 8.24 2.34 -13.98
C MET A 244 9.07 3.56 -14.40
N ARG A 245 9.30 3.76 -15.70
CA ARG A 245 10.02 4.92 -16.22
C ARG A 245 9.28 6.22 -15.91
N GLU A 246 7.97 6.29 -16.19
CA GLU A 246 7.16 7.46 -15.87
C GLU A 246 7.17 7.75 -14.36
N VAL A 247 7.06 6.69 -13.53
CA VAL A 247 7.11 6.77 -12.05
C VAL A 247 8.46 7.31 -11.58
N PHE A 248 9.58 6.75 -12.06
CA PHE A 248 10.92 7.14 -11.62
C PHE A 248 11.28 8.52 -12.15
N ASP A 249 10.95 8.84 -13.40
CA ASP A 249 11.16 10.16 -13.99
C ASP A 249 10.44 11.25 -13.18
N TYR A 250 9.17 11.03 -12.82
CA TYR A 250 8.43 12.00 -12.03
C TYR A 250 8.94 12.10 -10.60
N ALA A 251 9.19 10.97 -9.93
CA ALA A 251 9.66 10.93 -8.55
C ALA A 251 11.01 11.65 -8.36
N PHE A 252 11.94 11.45 -9.30
CA PHE A 252 13.33 11.91 -9.14
C PHE A 252 13.66 13.22 -9.86
N ARG A 253 12.81 13.64 -10.80
CA ARG A 253 12.97 14.95 -11.47
C ARG A 253 12.91 16.07 -10.43
N PRO A 254 13.79 17.09 -10.52
CA PRO A 254 13.78 18.24 -9.61
C PRO A 254 12.43 18.94 -9.55
N LEU A 255 12.09 19.49 -8.38
CA LEU A 255 10.86 20.29 -8.19
C LEU A 255 10.77 21.46 -9.18
N ALA A 256 11.89 22.15 -9.45
CA ALA A 256 11.94 23.25 -10.41
C ALA A 256 11.63 22.82 -11.86
N GLU A 257 11.70 21.54 -12.16
CA GLU A 257 11.41 20.94 -13.47
C GLU A 257 10.05 20.23 -13.50
N GLY A 258 9.24 20.43 -12.45
CA GLY A 258 7.89 19.88 -12.35
C GLY A 258 7.83 18.41 -11.91
N GLY A 259 8.90 17.87 -11.33
CA GLY A 259 8.92 16.57 -10.68
C GLY A 259 8.69 16.66 -9.17
N ALA A 260 8.80 15.53 -8.47
CA ALA A 260 8.66 15.46 -7.01
C ALA A 260 9.97 15.73 -6.24
N GLY A 261 11.14 15.68 -6.90
CA GLY A 261 12.45 15.98 -6.31
C GLY A 261 12.86 15.03 -5.19
N LEU A 262 12.36 13.80 -5.18
CA LEU A 262 12.60 12.82 -4.11
C LEU A 262 14.00 12.22 -4.19
N ASP A 263 14.47 11.70 -3.05
CA ASP A 263 15.69 10.91 -2.94
C ASP A 263 15.42 9.42 -3.09
N PHE A 264 14.25 8.96 -2.62
CA PHE A 264 13.84 7.57 -2.73
C PHE A 264 12.33 7.41 -2.88
N ILE A 265 11.93 6.26 -3.39
CA ILE A 265 10.56 5.76 -3.33
C ILE A 265 10.56 4.30 -2.89
N THR A 266 9.42 3.81 -2.39
CA THR A 266 9.16 2.38 -2.31
C THR A 266 8.19 2.00 -3.42
N LEU A 267 8.61 1.10 -4.31
CA LEU A 267 7.71 0.56 -5.32
C LEU A 267 6.94 -0.60 -4.70
N SER A 268 5.66 -0.38 -4.41
CA SER A 268 4.81 -1.24 -3.58
C SER A 268 3.63 -1.82 -4.36
N ASP A 269 3.89 -2.29 -5.58
CA ASP A 269 2.87 -2.91 -6.41
C ASP A 269 2.10 -4.02 -5.66
N TYR A 270 0.80 -4.14 -5.95
CA TYR A 270 -0.13 -4.99 -5.23
C TYR A 270 0.31 -6.44 -5.16
N VAL A 271 0.47 -6.95 -3.94
CA VAL A 271 0.63 -8.35 -3.58
C VAL A 271 1.86 -9.03 -4.18
N THR A 272 2.26 -8.64 -5.39
CA THR A 272 3.21 -9.37 -6.23
C THR A 272 4.65 -8.87 -6.10
N PRO A 273 5.65 -9.75 -6.16
CA PRO A 273 7.06 -9.38 -6.31
C PRO A 273 7.50 -9.19 -7.77
N SER A 274 6.59 -9.20 -8.75
CA SER A 274 6.94 -9.24 -10.19
C SER A 274 7.77 -8.04 -10.63
N ALA A 275 7.55 -6.85 -10.09
CA ALA A 275 8.32 -5.64 -10.36
C ALA A 275 9.80 -5.73 -9.92
N TRP A 276 10.10 -6.51 -8.88
CA TRP A 276 11.44 -6.50 -8.27
C TRP A 276 12.57 -6.93 -9.21
N GLY A 277 12.25 -7.81 -10.16
CA GLY A 277 13.19 -8.25 -11.19
C GLY A 277 13.45 -7.23 -12.30
N GLU A 278 12.67 -6.15 -12.36
CA GLU A 278 12.80 -5.11 -13.38
C GLU A 278 13.53 -3.86 -12.88
N ILE A 279 13.41 -3.52 -11.60
CA ILE A 279 13.96 -2.28 -11.02
C ILE A 279 15.44 -2.09 -11.34
N GLY A 280 16.23 -3.18 -11.32
CA GLY A 280 17.66 -3.12 -11.64
C GLY A 280 18.01 -2.57 -13.02
N ARG A 281 17.06 -2.63 -13.99
CA ARG A 281 17.26 -2.09 -15.35
C ARG A 281 17.36 -0.57 -15.38
N TYR A 282 16.80 0.10 -14.37
CA TYR A 282 16.67 1.54 -14.30
C TYR A 282 17.69 2.21 -13.37
N GLN A 283 18.42 1.47 -12.54
CA GLN A 283 19.27 2.05 -11.49
C GLN A 283 20.36 2.99 -12.03
N ASP A 284 20.93 2.68 -13.18
CA ASP A 284 21.99 3.49 -13.81
C ASP A 284 21.45 4.81 -14.39
N ASP A 285 20.15 4.89 -14.70
CA ASP A 285 19.50 6.08 -15.24
C ASP A 285 19.27 7.13 -14.15
N TYR A 286 19.23 6.72 -12.86
CA TYR A 286 18.93 7.59 -11.73
C TYR A 286 20.04 7.58 -10.66
N PRO A 287 21.27 8.05 -10.98
CA PRO A 287 22.39 8.02 -10.05
C PRO A 287 22.11 8.83 -8.78
N GLY A 288 22.42 8.24 -7.62
CA GLY A 288 22.19 8.84 -6.33
C GLY A 288 20.74 8.84 -5.85
N LYS A 289 19.85 8.11 -6.53
CA LYS A 289 18.46 7.87 -6.17
C LYS A 289 18.24 6.41 -5.79
N LEU A 290 17.17 6.14 -5.03
CA LEU A 290 16.90 4.79 -4.53
C LEU A 290 15.44 4.39 -4.78
N VAL A 291 15.26 3.25 -5.43
CA VAL A 291 13.96 2.56 -5.50
C VAL A 291 14.03 1.35 -4.57
N ILE A 292 13.24 1.35 -3.52
CA ILE A 292 13.16 0.25 -2.54
C ILE A 292 12.16 -0.78 -3.05
N ARG A 293 12.57 -2.05 -3.08
CA ARG A 293 11.70 -3.17 -3.47
C ARG A 293 10.68 -3.42 -2.38
N SER A 294 9.41 -3.28 -2.71
CA SER A 294 8.29 -3.36 -1.81
C SER A 294 7.11 -4.09 -2.45
N SER A 295 6.09 -4.39 -1.68
CA SER A 295 4.78 -4.79 -2.18
C SER A 295 3.71 -4.37 -1.18
N GLU A 296 2.56 -3.91 -1.67
CA GLU A 296 1.40 -3.73 -0.83
C GLU A 296 0.65 -5.05 -0.69
N ILE A 297 0.48 -5.50 0.53
CA ILE A 297 -0.28 -6.71 0.84
C ILE A 297 -1.74 -6.30 1.03
N ILE A 298 -2.54 -6.58 0.02
CA ILE A 298 -3.98 -6.32 0.01
C ILE A 298 -4.69 -7.44 0.75
N THR A 299 -5.43 -7.10 1.79
CA THR A 299 -6.36 -8.02 2.46
C THR A 299 -7.73 -7.35 2.57
N TYR A 300 -8.79 -8.13 2.78
CA TYR A 300 -10.15 -7.57 2.94
C TYR A 300 -10.41 -6.97 4.34
N THR A 301 -9.36 -6.82 5.17
CA THR A 301 -9.47 -6.34 6.56
C THR A 301 -8.45 -5.24 6.89
N GLY A 302 -7.54 -4.94 5.98
CA GLY A 302 -6.50 -3.91 6.14
C GLY A 302 -5.39 -4.10 5.12
N HIS A 303 -4.76 -2.99 4.69
CA HIS A 303 -3.61 -3.03 3.78
C HIS A 303 -2.32 -2.70 4.52
N THR A 304 -1.23 -3.30 4.07
CA THR A 304 0.08 -3.11 4.69
C THR A 304 1.20 -3.26 3.68
N ASN A 305 2.21 -2.39 3.74
CA ASN A 305 3.39 -2.54 2.92
C ASN A 305 4.42 -3.48 3.56
N ASN A 306 4.91 -4.39 2.73
CA ASN A 306 6.07 -5.21 2.95
C ASN A 306 7.28 -4.58 2.24
N HIS A 307 8.16 -3.92 2.98
CA HIS A 307 9.33 -3.27 2.41
C HIS A 307 10.58 -4.14 2.57
N ALA A 308 11.29 -4.36 1.47
CA ALA A 308 12.60 -4.99 1.39
C ALA A 308 12.73 -6.38 2.06
N SER A 309 11.65 -7.11 2.29
CA SER A 309 11.72 -8.49 2.78
C SER A 309 12.13 -9.49 1.69
N LEU A 310 11.89 -9.13 0.42
CA LEU A 310 12.21 -9.93 -0.78
C LEU A 310 11.60 -11.33 -0.77
N THR A 311 10.42 -11.45 -0.17
CA THR A 311 9.62 -12.67 -0.20
C THR A 311 8.17 -12.31 -0.45
N TYR A 312 7.47 -13.15 -1.18
CA TYR A 312 6.02 -13.07 -1.22
C TYR A 312 5.44 -13.31 0.18
N VAL A 313 4.52 -12.48 0.59
CA VAL A 313 3.78 -12.61 1.85
C VAL A 313 2.35 -12.96 1.50
N ASP A 314 1.91 -14.16 1.89
CA ASP A 314 0.56 -14.64 1.57
C ASP A 314 -0.51 -13.67 2.10
N HIS A 315 -1.19 -12.99 1.20
CA HIS A 315 -2.19 -11.96 1.47
C HIS A 315 -3.53 -12.51 1.96
N ARG A 316 -3.79 -13.80 1.76
CA ARG A 316 -5.06 -14.46 2.07
C ARG A 316 -5.28 -14.56 3.58
N THR A 317 -5.71 -13.46 4.21
CA THR A 317 -6.01 -13.43 5.66
C THR A 317 -7.40 -13.94 5.99
N GLY A 318 -8.35 -13.88 5.07
CA GLY A 318 -9.66 -14.53 5.18
C GLY A 318 -9.59 -16.06 5.12
N PRO A 319 -10.72 -16.74 5.28
CA PRO A 319 -10.82 -18.18 5.04
C PRO A 319 -10.39 -18.52 3.61
N VAL A 320 -9.71 -19.66 3.44
CA VAL A 320 -9.34 -20.19 2.12
C VAL A 320 -10.09 -21.50 1.91
N TYR A 321 -10.80 -21.59 0.80
CA TYR A 321 -11.58 -22.76 0.40
C TYR A 321 -11.03 -23.36 -0.88
N GLU A 322 -11.33 -24.62 -1.15
CA GLU A 322 -11.21 -25.29 -2.44
C GLU A 322 -12.58 -25.41 -3.09
N TRP A 323 -12.68 -25.10 -4.36
CA TRP A 323 -13.85 -25.32 -5.18
C TRP A 323 -13.95 -26.80 -5.60
N LEU A 324 -15.07 -27.46 -5.28
CA LEU A 324 -15.28 -28.87 -5.58
C LEU A 324 -16.22 -29.12 -6.80
N GLY A 325 -16.75 -28.05 -7.39
CA GLY A 325 -17.78 -28.09 -8.41
C GLY A 325 -19.19 -27.91 -7.82
N ASP A 326 -20.16 -27.64 -8.68
CA ASP A 326 -21.59 -27.53 -8.33
C ASP A 326 -21.87 -26.58 -7.13
N ASP A 327 -21.16 -25.45 -7.07
CA ASP A 327 -21.22 -24.44 -5.99
C ASP A 327 -20.81 -24.96 -4.58
N GLU A 328 -20.17 -26.12 -4.50
CA GLU A 328 -19.65 -26.66 -3.25
C GLU A 328 -18.20 -26.19 -3.01
N VAL A 329 -17.90 -25.87 -1.74
CA VAL A 329 -16.55 -25.45 -1.31
C VAL A 329 -16.14 -26.21 -0.04
N GLU A 330 -14.87 -26.60 0.05
CA GLU A 330 -14.27 -27.20 1.25
C GLU A 330 -13.27 -26.25 1.90
N LEU A 331 -13.35 -26.07 3.21
CA LEU A 331 -12.44 -25.22 3.95
C LEU A 331 -11.02 -25.82 4.01
N LEU A 332 -10.05 -25.18 3.36
CA LEU A 332 -8.63 -25.53 3.43
C LEU A 332 -7.94 -24.90 4.64
N ARG A 333 -8.28 -23.65 4.95
CA ARG A 333 -7.63 -22.89 6.03
C ARG A 333 -8.57 -21.83 6.59
N PRO A 334 -8.69 -21.71 7.94
CA PRO A 334 -9.44 -20.62 8.57
C PRO A 334 -8.73 -19.26 8.41
N ALA A 335 -9.46 -18.19 8.69
CA ALA A 335 -8.93 -16.84 8.74
C ALA A 335 -7.74 -16.72 9.71
N ARG A 336 -6.80 -15.84 9.38
CA ARG A 336 -5.59 -15.59 10.19
C ARG A 336 -5.38 -14.10 10.47
N PRO A 337 -4.70 -13.77 11.58
CA PRO A 337 -4.46 -12.40 11.99
C PRO A 337 -3.32 -11.73 11.20
N ALA A 338 -3.35 -10.38 11.12
CA ALA A 338 -2.31 -9.58 10.48
C ALA A 338 -0.89 -9.80 11.04
N ARG A 339 -0.77 -10.09 12.35
CA ARG A 339 0.54 -10.37 12.96
C ARG A 339 1.32 -11.51 12.29
N ASP A 340 0.63 -12.43 11.60
CA ASP A 340 1.30 -13.53 10.89
C ASP A 340 1.99 -13.01 9.62
N LEU A 341 1.40 -12.02 8.92
CA LEU A 341 2.04 -11.30 7.81
C LEU A 341 3.31 -10.58 8.32
N PHE A 342 3.18 -9.82 9.40
CA PHE A 342 4.30 -9.06 9.96
C PHE A 342 5.46 -9.93 10.44
N ARG A 343 5.17 -11.14 10.97
CA ARG A 343 6.22 -12.11 11.33
C ARG A 343 7.01 -12.57 10.13
N VAL A 344 6.36 -12.85 9.00
CA VAL A 344 7.04 -13.23 7.75
C VAL A 344 7.95 -12.10 7.28
N VAL A 345 7.44 -10.87 7.22
CA VAL A 345 8.26 -9.69 6.84
C VAL A 345 9.49 -9.55 7.74
N ARG A 346 9.32 -9.70 9.06
CA ARG A 346 10.42 -9.64 10.03
C ARG A 346 11.45 -10.75 9.87
N GLN A 347 11.01 -11.99 9.64
CA GLN A 347 11.88 -13.15 9.41
C GLN A 347 12.78 -12.93 8.18
N HIS A 348 12.25 -12.26 7.16
CA HIS A 348 12.97 -11.91 5.95
C HIS A 348 13.67 -10.53 6.00
N ARG A 349 13.82 -9.95 7.20
CA ARG A 349 14.55 -8.69 7.46
C ARG A 349 13.94 -7.44 6.82
N GLY A 350 12.70 -7.52 6.35
CA GLY A 350 11.92 -6.38 5.88
C GLY A 350 11.39 -5.53 7.03
N TRP A 351 10.64 -4.48 6.72
CA TRP A 351 9.87 -3.70 7.70
C TRP A 351 8.44 -3.51 7.22
N THR A 352 7.55 -3.27 8.17
CA THR A 352 6.10 -3.23 7.95
C THR A 352 5.57 -1.82 8.13
N GLN A 353 4.62 -1.46 7.28
CA GLN A 353 3.87 -0.20 7.34
C GLN A 353 2.38 -0.53 7.25
N ILE A 354 1.57 -0.04 8.19
CA ILE A 354 0.12 -0.07 8.05
C ILE A 354 -0.27 1.11 7.16
N ASN A 355 -0.97 0.83 6.05
CA ASN A 355 -1.37 1.81 5.05
C ASN A 355 -2.70 2.43 5.42
N HIS A 356 -2.91 3.70 5.12
CA HIS A 356 -4.17 4.47 5.14
C HIS A 356 -5.25 3.92 6.13
N PRO A 357 -4.93 3.76 7.45
CA PRO A 357 -5.66 2.89 8.38
C PRO A 357 -7.11 3.32 8.65
N THR A 358 -7.51 4.51 8.25
CA THR A 358 -8.84 5.05 8.54
C THR A 358 -9.56 5.61 7.31
N ILE A 359 -8.98 5.40 6.11
CA ILE A 359 -9.62 5.83 4.87
C ILE A 359 -10.85 4.96 4.58
N PHE A 360 -11.95 5.57 4.12
CA PHE A 360 -13.19 4.87 3.75
C PHE A 360 -13.68 3.85 4.78
N PRO A 361 -14.03 4.28 6.01
CA PRO A 361 -14.37 3.37 7.11
C PRO A 361 -15.43 2.34 6.72
N SER A 362 -15.17 1.05 6.97
CA SER A 362 -16.08 -0.07 6.67
C SER A 362 -17.42 0.02 7.40
N SER A 363 -17.46 0.79 8.50
CA SER A 363 -18.71 1.07 9.25
C SER A 363 -19.68 2.02 8.52
N ASP A 364 -19.21 2.72 7.47
CA ASP A 364 -20.04 3.60 6.65
C ASP A 364 -20.40 2.90 5.33
N PRO A 365 -21.69 2.56 5.10
CA PRO A 365 -22.12 1.86 3.89
C PRO A 365 -21.83 2.60 2.58
N THR A 366 -21.72 3.93 2.65
CA THR A 366 -21.39 4.75 1.48
C THR A 366 -19.90 4.74 1.18
N LEU A 367 -19.06 4.82 2.22
CA LEU A 367 -17.61 4.92 2.08
C LEU A 367 -16.94 3.57 1.86
N ARG A 368 -17.40 2.49 2.52
CA ARG A 368 -16.81 1.14 2.40
C ARG A 368 -16.77 0.59 0.97
N ARG A 369 -17.65 1.11 0.09
CA ARG A 369 -17.70 0.71 -1.32
C ARG A 369 -16.58 1.29 -2.16
N PHE A 370 -15.92 2.38 -1.70
CA PHE A 370 -14.81 3.01 -2.43
C PHE A 370 -13.51 2.22 -2.34
N CYS A 371 -13.34 1.40 -1.32
CA CYS A 371 -12.20 0.52 -1.22
C CYS A 371 -12.48 -0.63 -0.26
N ARG A 372 -12.24 -1.85 -0.71
CA ARG A 372 -12.46 -3.06 0.10
C ARG A 372 -11.21 -3.43 0.87
N GLY A 373 -11.30 -3.31 2.19
CA GLY A 373 -10.18 -3.58 3.09
C GLY A 373 -9.20 -2.42 3.26
N CYS A 374 -9.45 -1.21 2.69
CA CYS A 374 -8.57 -0.07 2.91
C CYS A 374 -8.45 0.32 4.40
N PRO A 375 -9.53 0.45 5.20
CA PRO A 375 -9.39 0.74 6.62
C PRO A 375 -8.81 -0.46 7.36
N TRP A 376 -8.04 -0.18 8.42
CA TRP A 376 -7.45 -1.21 9.27
C TRP A 376 -8.47 -1.74 10.28
N ASP A 377 -9.20 -2.78 9.91
CA ASP A 377 -10.26 -3.39 10.71
C ASP A 377 -9.78 -4.56 11.59
N PHE A 378 -8.51 -4.94 11.50
CA PHE A 378 -7.93 -5.90 12.42
C PHE A 378 -7.94 -5.37 13.86
N THR A 379 -8.35 -6.20 14.80
CA THR A 379 -8.30 -5.86 16.23
C THR A 379 -6.84 -5.67 16.70
N VAL A 380 -6.66 -5.01 17.84
CA VAL A 380 -5.33 -4.84 18.47
C VAL A 380 -4.63 -6.18 18.69
N ALA A 381 -5.38 -7.22 19.09
CA ALA A 381 -4.83 -8.57 19.30
C ALA A 381 -4.42 -9.26 17.98
N GLN A 382 -5.14 -8.98 16.90
CA GLN A 382 -4.81 -9.51 15.57
C GLN A 382 -3.63 -8.78 14.92
N THR A 383 -3.45 -7.49 15.25
CA THR A 383 -2.38 -6.65 14.69
C THR A 383 -1.02 -6.96 15.30
N ASP A 384 -0.90 -7.02 16.63
CA ASP A 384 0.37 -7.03 17.37
C ASP A 384 1.29 -5.86 16.97
N PHE A 385 0.98 -4.68 17.47
CA PHE A 385 1.70 -3.43 17.16
C PHE A 385 3.20 -3.46 17.50
N SER A 386 3.70 -4.44 18.25
CA SER A 386 5.14 -4.62 18.48
C SER A 386 5.91 -5.03 17.21
N LEU A 387 5.18 -5.53 16.20
CA LEU A 387 5.71 -5.93 14.90
C LEU A 387 5.58 -4.83 13.83
N VAL A 388 4.87 -3.74 14.11
CA VAL A 388 4.64 -2.62 13.18
C VAL A 388 5.78 -1.60 13.32
N ASP A 389 6.39 -1.23 12.20
CA ASP A 389 7.50 -0.26 12.17
C ASP A 389 7.00 1.16 11.83
N ALA A 390 5.97 1.30 10.98
CA ALA A 390 5.39 2.57 10.56
C ALA A 390 3.87 2.53 10.41
N ILE A 391 3.22 3.68 10.52
CA ILE A 391 1.80 3.88 10.24
C ILE A 391 1.66 5.11 9.34
N GLU A 392 0.91 4.99 8.26
CA GLU A 392 0.52 6.13 7.44
C GLU A 392 -0.44 7.02 8.21
N ILE A 393 0.01 8.26 8.46
CA ILE A 393 -0.83 9.31 9.05
C ILE A 393 -1.46 10.22 8.00
N GLN A 394 -1.04 10.04 6.75
CA GLN A 394 -1.56 10.76 5.58
C GLN A 394 -1.39 9.92 4.33
N THR A 395 -2.47 9.80 3.56
CA THR A 395 -2.52 9.25 2.20
C THR A 395 -3.37 10.18 1.34
N GLY A 396 -2.93 10.44 0.11
CA GLY A 396 -3.59 11.39 -0.76
C GLY A 396 -3.50 12.86 -0.27
N PRO A 397 -4.44 13.75 -0.65
CA PRO A 397 -4.35 15.18 -0.39
C PRO A 397 -4.48 15.52 1.09
N ALA A 398 -3.71 16.51 1.57
CA ALA A 398 -3.81 17.00 2.95
C ALA A 398 -5.09 17.82 3.22
N ALA A 399 -5.73 18.32 2.17
CA ALA A 399 -6.96 19.11 2.25
C ALA A 399 -7.81 18.94 0.98
N PHE A 400 -9.09 19.09 1.13
CA PHE A 400 -10.06 19.22 0.04
C PHE A 400 -10.49 20.69 -0.05
N GLY A 401 -9.88 21.44 -0.97
CA GLY A 401 -9.96 22.91 -0.97
C GLY A 401 -9.32 23.47 0.29
N ASP A 402 -10.06 24.27 1.07
CA ASP A 402 -9.61 24.86 2.34
C ASP A 402 -9.89 23.98 3.58
N ALA A 403 -10.64 22.90 3.41
CA ALA A 403 -10.98 22.00 4.51
C ALA A 403 -9.90 20.92 4.69
N PRO A 404 -9.46 20.64 5.94
CA PRO A 404 -8.50 19.56 6.19
C PRO A 404 -9.09 18.20 5.79
N ASN A 405 -8.24 17.30 5.30
CA ASN A 405 -8.65 15.93 5.02
C ASN A 405 -9.03 15.23 6.35
N PRO A 406 -10.29 14.79 6.52
CA PRO A 406 -10.74 14.17 7.77
C PRO A 406 -10.03 12.84 8.05
N PHE A 407 -9.60 12.11 7.01
CA PHE A 407 -8.87 10.85 7.19
C PHE A 407 -7.47 11.07 7.75
N THR A 408 -6.84 12.23 7.53
CA THR A 408 -5.59 12.61 8.19
C THR A 408 -5.77 12.70 9.71
N LEU A 409 -6.82 13.34 10.16
CA LEU A 409 -7.09 13.51 11.60
C LEU A 409 -7.32 12.15 12.26
N THR A 410 -8.14 11.31 11.67
CA THR A 410 -8.42 9.96 12.20
C THR A 410 -7.22 9.03 12.14
N ALA A 411 -6.36 9.14 11.11
CA ALA A 411 -5.13 8.36 11.01
C ALA A 411 -4.09 8.78 12.07
N ILE A 412 -3.98 10.09 12.37
CA ILE A 412 -3.15 10.58 13.48
C ILE A 412 -3.70 10.05 14.82
N GLU A 413 -5.02 10.04 15.04
CA GLU A 413 -5.63 9.45 16.24
C GLU A 413 -5.34 7.94 16.34
N PHE A 414 -5.42 7.20 15.24
CA PHE A 414 -5.09 5.78 15.19
C PHE A 414 -3.62 5.53 15.59
N TRP A 415 -2.69 6.31 15.02
CA TRP A 415 -1.28 6.24 15.35
C TRP A 415 -1.01 6.61 16.83
N GLU A 416 -1.57 7.73 17.33
CA GLU A 416 -1.46 8.15 18.74
C GLU A 416 -1.98 7.06 19.69
N ALA A 417 -3.07 6.37 19.33
CA ALA A 417 -3.59 5.26 20.13
C ALA A 417 -2.62 4.06 20.21
N ALA A 418 -1.81 3.81 19.20
CA ALA A 418 -0.73 2.82 19.26
C ALA A 418 0.43 3.30 20.14
N LEU A 419 0.80 4.59 20.05
CA LEU A 419 1.82 5.21 20.92
C LEU A 419 1.39 5.21 22.39
N ASP A 420 0.09 5.43 22.70
CA ASP A 420 -0.46 5.39 24.07
C ASP A 420 -0.35 4.01 24.72
N ARG A 421 -0.27 2.95 23.89
CA ARG A 421 -0.01 1.58 24.35
C ARG A 421 1.48 1.29 24.58
N GLY A 422 2.35 2.30 24.41
CA GLY A 422 3.80 2.18 24.60
C GLY A 422 4.57 1.69 23.37
N HIS A 423 3.93 1.57 22.22
CA HIS A 423 4.62 1.20 20.98
C HIS A 423 5.34 2.41 20.38
N LYS A 424 6.60 2.24 19.96
CA LYS A 424 7.38 3.29 19.28
C LYS A 424 7.32 3.03 17.78
N ILE A 425 6.35 3.65 17.11
CA ILE A 425 6.04 3.46 15.69
C ILE A 425 6.25 4.78 14.97
N ALA A 426 6.94 4.75 13.83
CA ALA A 426 7.17 5.93 13.00
C ALA A 426 5.87 6.46 12.39
N ALA A 427 5.72 7.79 12.31
CA ALA A 427 4.74 8.41 11.45
C ALA A 427 5.33 8.49 10.02
N VAL A 428 4.57 8.06 9.03
CA VAL A 428 4.88 8.20 7.61
C VAL A 428 3.68 8.76 6.86
N GLY A 429 3.91 9.35 5.70
CA GLY A 429 2.88 9.79 4.77
C GLY A 429 3.32 9.44 3.37
N SER A 430 2.38 9.03 2.54
CA SER A 430 2.65 8.49 1.22
C SER A 430 1.51 8.84 0.26
N SER A 431 1.81 8.89 -1.03
CA SER A 431 0.80 9.30 -2.02
C SER A 431 -0.22 8.22 -2.35
N ASP A 432 0.19 6.96 -2.29
CA ASP A 432 -0.57 5.83 -2.85
C ASP A 432 -0.90 6.08 -4.34
N SER A 433 0.06 6.70 -5.05
CA SER A 433 -0.13 7.11 -6.43
C SER A 433 0.00 5.94 -7.38
N HIS A 434 -1.00 5.81 -8.26
CA HIS A 434 -1.06 4.81 -9.33
C HIS A 434 -0.77 5.41 -10.71
N HIS A 435 -0.51 6.73 -10.78
CA HIS A 435 -0.53 7.52 -12.01
C HIS A 435 0.69 8.44 -12.16
N ALA A 436 1.79 8.17 -11.46
CA ALA A 436 3.00 8.99 -11.40
C ALA A 436 2.70 10.46 -10.99
N GLY A 437 2.85 11.40 -11.92
CA GLY A 437 2.57 12.83 -11.70
C GLY A 437 1.14 13.26 -11.98
N ARG A 438 0.29 12.35 -12.44
CA ARG A 438 -1.11 12.65 -12.80
C ARG A 438 -2.03 12.44 -11.61
N THR A 439 -3.16 13.15 -11.58
CA THR A 439 -4.28 12.93 -10.66
C THR A 439 -5.54 12.72 -11.48
N ARG A 440 -6.31 11.69 -11.21
CA ARG A 440 -7.55 11.40 -11.93
C ARG A 440 -8.78 11.96 -11.23
N ASP A 441 -8.66 12.21 -9.93
CA ASP A 441 -9.76 12.76 -9.13
C ASP A 441 -9.24 13.48 -7.86
N VAL A 442 -10.17 14.03 -7.09
CA VAL A 442 -9.86 14.86 -5.90
C VAL A 442 -9.29 14.08 -4.72
N THR A 443 -9.37 12.75 -4.72
CA THR A 443 -8.86 11.90 -3.62
C THR A 443 -7.43 11.44 -3.84
N GLN A 444 -6.88 11.65 -5.05
CA GLN A 444 -5.54 11.24 -5.46
C GLN A 444 -4.56 12.41 -5.45
N THR A 445 -3.30 12.08 -5.27
CA THR A 445 -2.19 13.02 -5.38
C THR A 445 -1.07 12.42 -6.23
N PRO A 446 -0.22 13.26 -6.85
CA PRO A 446 0.98 12.78 -7.50
C PRO A 446 1.98 12.26 -6.46
N ILE A 447 2.94 11.45 -6.91
CA ILE A 447 4.05 10.94 -6.10
C ILE A 447 4.71 12.07 -5.31
N GLY A 448 5.04 11.82 -4.03
CA GLY A 448 5.67 12.77 -3.15
C GLY A 448 4.72 13.78 -2.51
N ARG A 449 3.42 13.59 -2.62
CA ARG A 449 2.39 14.40 -1.93
C ARG A 449 1.40 13.49 -1.20
N PRO A 450 1.69 13.17 0.08
CA PRO A 450 2.72 13.70 0.99
C PRO A 450 4.13 13.12 0.76
N THR A 451 5.11 13.71 1.44
CA THR A 451 6.50 13.25 1.49
C THR A 451 6.87 12.84 2.91
N THR A 452 7.47 11.67 3.06
CA THR A 452 8.14 11.25 4.30
C THR A 452 9.63 11.60 4.22
N VAL A 453 10.15 12.29 5.23
CA VAL A 453 11.58 12.59 5.33
C VAL A 453 12.19 11.71 6.43
N VAL A 454 13.26 10.97 6.09
CA VAL A 454 13.91 10.00 6.97
C VAL A 454 15.36 10.38 7.21
N TYR A 455 15.78 10.48 8.47
CA TYR A 455 17.21 10.55 8.78
C TYR A 455 17.82 9.15 8.75
N ALA A 456 18.79 8.97 7.87
CA ALA A 456 19.49 7.69 7.72
C ALA A 456 20.99 7.89 7.55
N ARG A 457 21.77 6.86 7.89
CA ARG A 457 23.25 6.91 7.79
C ARG A 457 23.75 6.89 6.35
N HIS A 458 22.95 6.45 5.45
CA HIS A 458 23.19 6.39 4.00
C HIS A 458 21.88 6.10 3.28
N LEU A 459 21.79 6.52 2.04
CA LEU A 459 20.64 6.23 1.18
C LEU A 459 20.75 4.80 0.62
N SER A 460 20.08 3.86 1.26
CA SER A 460 19.96 2.46 0.85
C SER A 460 18.73 1.81 1.50
N GLU A 461 18.26 0.67 1.01
CA GLU A 461 17.16 -0.09 1.64
C GLU A 461 17.40 -0.30 3.15
N GLN A 462 18.63 -0.66 3.53
CA GLN A 462 18.98 -0.84 4.93
C GLN A 462 18.99 0.47 5.72
N GLY A 463 19.54 1.54 5.15
CA GLY A 463 19.63 2.83 5.84
C GLY A 463 18.26 3.42 6.11
N ILE A 464 17.37 3.43 5.11
CA ILE A 464 15.98 3.90 5.26
C ILE A 464 15.22 3.03 6.27
N ARG A 465 15.30 1.70 6.18
CA ARG A 465 14.71 0.79 7.16
C ARG A 465 15.13 1.13 8.59
N ASP A 466 16.44 1.29 8.81
CA ASP A 466 16.99 1.54 10.15
C ASP A 466 16.55 2.91 10.68
N GLY A 467 16.43 3.93 9.81
CA GLY A 467 15.89 5.26 10.13
C GLY A 467 14.40 5.20 10.51
N VAL A 468 13.58 4.53 9.70
CA VAL A 468 12.13 4.34 9.99
C VAL A 468 11.93 3.58 11.31
N ARG A 469 12.66 2.48 11.53
CA ARG A 469 12.59 1.72 12.77
C ARG A 469 13.04 2.50 14.00
N ALA A 470 13.93 3.46 13.83
CA ALA A 470 14.33 4.37 14.90
C ALA A 470 13.28 5.46 15.15
N GLY A 471 12.29 5.64 14.25
CA GLY A 471 11.33 6.72 14.30
C GLY A 471 11.92 8.07 13.88
N HIS A 472 13.05 8.05 13.19
CA HIS A 472 13.72 9.25 12.68
C HIS A 472 13.01 9.81 11.45
N THR A 473 11.73 10.12 11.59
CA THR A 473 10.86 10.53 10.49
C THR A 473 10.04 11.77 10.82
N TYR A 474 9.76 12.56 9.78
CA TYR A 474 8.67 13.52 9.78
C TYR A 474 7.99 13.53 8.41
N VAL A 475 6.73 13.95 8.40
CA VAL A 475 5.89 13.98 7.20
C VAL A 475 5.65 15.43 6.79
N LYS A 476 5.84 15.73 5.51
CA LYS A 476 5.44 16.97 4.82
C LYS A 476 4.16 16.67 4.06
N LEU A 477 3.01 17.06 4.63
CA LEU A 477 1.71 16.63 4.11
C LEU A 477 1.35 17.27 2.76
N LEU A 478 1.91 18.47 2.47
CA LEU A 478 1.67 19.16 1.21
C LEU A 478 2.64 18.75 0.09
N GLY A 479 3.67 17.96 0.42
CA GLY A 479 4.68 17.50 -0.53
C GLY A 479 6.09 17.99 -0.22
N ASN A 480 7.04 17.60 -1.06
CA ASN A 480 8.46 17.86 -0.85
C ASN A 480 8.82 19.37 -0.90
N ASP A 481 8.03 20.18 -1.56
CA ASP A 481 8.11 21.64 -1.60
C ASP A 481 7.56 22.34 -0.34
N GLY A 482 6.94 21.60 0.59
CA GLY A 482 6.46 22.14 1.86
C GLY A 482 7.58 22.43 2.87
N PRO A 483 7.25 23.02 4.05
CA PRO A 483 8.21 23.38 5.08
C PRO A 483 8.91 22.16 5.69
N ASP A 484 10.14 22.36 6.13
CA ASP A 484 10.93 21.38 6.83
C ASP A 484 10.89 21.57 8.34
N LEU A 485 11.00 20.45 9.08
CA LEU A 485 11.05 20.43 10.53
C LEU A 485 12.36 19.82 11.04
N ARG A 486 12.92 20.40 12.12
CA ARG A 486 13.91 19.73 12.98
C ARG A 486 13.41 19.77 14.41
N PHE A 487 13.55 18.65 15.09
CA PHE A 487 13.12 18.52 16.47
C PHE A 487 14.15 17.75 17.27
N GLU A 488 14.70 18.41 18.28
CA GLU A 488 15.80 17.91 19.10
C GLU A 488 15.49 18.10 20.58
N ALA A 489 16.10 17.28 21.43
CA ALA A 489 16.07 17.42 22.88
C ALA A 489 17.47 17.35 23.46
N ARG A 490 17.73 18.16 24.49
CA ARG A 490 19.00 18.20 25.23
C ARG A 490 18.74 18.12 26.74
N ALA A 491 19.25 17.08 27.39
CA ALA A 491 19.24 16.99 28.84
C ALA A 491 20.29 17.88 29.49
N THR A 492 20.10 18.25 30.75
CA THR A 492 21.06 19.03 31.54
C THR A 492 22.44 18.37 31.61
N GLY A 493 22.52 17.04 31.54
CA GLY A 493 23.77 16.27 31.47
C GLY A 493 24.45 16.23 30.09
N GLY A 494 23.93 16.98 29.09
CA GLY A 494 24.50 17.07 27.75
C GLY A 494 24.06 16.00 26.76
N ASN A 495 23.34 14.96 27.18
CA ASN A 495 22.77 13.95 26.29
C ASN A 495 21.77 14.62 25.33
N ARG A 496 21.78 14.17 24.08
CA ARG A 496 20.91 14.68 23.00
C ARG A 496 20.06 13.57 22.42
N ALA A 497 18.94 13.95 21.87
CA ALA A 497 18.02 13.11 21.11
C ALA A 497 17.42 13.90 19.95
N ILE A 498 17.09 13.22 18.85
CA ILE A 498 16.27 13.76 17.76
C ILE A 498 14.91 13.06 17.76
N MET A 499 13.98 13.49 16.90
CA MET A 499 12.69 12.80 16.72
C MET A 499 12.91 11.29 16.51
N GLY A 500 12.10 10.47 17.18
CA GLY A 500 12.22 9.01 17.24
C GLY A 500 13.01 8.49 18.45
N ASP A 501 13.96 9.25 18.96
CA ASP A 501 14.84 8.82 20.05
C ASP A 501 14.16 8.82 21.44
N THR A 502 14.75 8.06 22.33
CA THR A 502 14.44 8.09 23.76
C THR A 502 15.56 8.79 24.53
N LEU A 503 15.21 9.84 25.27
CA LEU A 503 16.10 10.57 26.15
C LEU A 503 15.77 10.25 27.61
N TYR A 504 16.70 9.61 28.34
CA TYR A 504 16.53 9.27 29.75
C TYR A 504 16.92 10.45 30.63
N ALA A 505 15.95 11.33 30.91
CA ALA A 505 16.12 12.50 31.74
C ALA A 505 14.80 12.95 32.37
N ARG A 506 14.83 13.56 33.59
CA ARG A 506 13.63 14.13 34.22
C ARG A 506 13.12 15.36 33.49
N SER A 507 14.03 16.11 32.87
CA SER A 507 13.71 17.29 32.07
C SER A 507 14.75 17.47 30.96
N ALA A 508 14.31 18.10 29.87
CA ALA A 508 15.14 18.45 28.74
C ALA A 508 14.74 19.81 28.18
N GLU A 509 15.63 20.44 27.47
CA GLU A 509 15.35 21.54 26.57
C GLU A 509 14.99 20.93 25.20
N LEU A 510 13.80 21.23 24.70
CA LEU A 510 13.37 20.88 23.36
C LEU A 510 13.64 22.06 22.43
N THR A 511 14.26 21.79 21.30
CA THR A 511 14.49 22.77 20.23
C THR A 511 13.68 22.35 19.00
N ALA A 512 12.79 23.21 18.55
CA ALA A 512 11.97 23.04 17.36
C ALA A 512 12.36 24.09 16.32
N ARG A 513 12.70 23.69 15.11
CA ARG A 513 12.99 24.60 13.99
C ARG A 513 12.05 24.30 12.83
N VAL A 514 11.44 25.35 12.30
CA VAL A 514 10.69 25.35 11.04
C VAL A 514 11.51 26.17 10.04
N PHE A 515 11.74 25.65 8.85
CA PHE A 515 12.55 26.34 7.84
C PHE A 515 12.09 25.95 6.42
N ASN A 516 12.65 26.59 5.41
CA ASN A 516 12.26 26.44 4.01
C ASN A 516 10.80 26.85 3.73
N LEU A 517 10.26 27.81 4.50
CA LEU A 517 9.01 28.46 4.13
C LEU A 517 9.28 29.56 3.10
N PRO A 518 8.42 29.74 2.08
CA PRO A 518 8.45 30.92 1.22
C PRO A 518 8.31 32.21 2.03
N GLU A 519 8.92 33.30 1.57
CA GLU A 519 8.84 34.62 2.27
C GLU A 519 7.40 35.16 2.33
N ASP A 520 6.58 34.82 1.34
CA ASP A 520 5.18 35.20 1.20
C ASP A 520 4.21 34.09 1.68
N ALA A 521 4.72 33.07 2.40
CA ALA A 521 3.87 32.01 2.92
C ALA A 521 2.79 32.58 3.85
N PRO A 522 1.55 32.05 3.78
CA PRO A 522 0.52 32.44 4.74
C PRO A 522 0.93 32.06 6.17
N PRO A 523 0.36 32.73 7.19
CA PRO A 523 0.71 32.45 8.59
C PRO A 523 0.56 30.98 8.94
N HIS A 524 1.57 30.43 9.62
CA HIS A 524 1.57 29.08 10.16
C HIS A 524 1.60 29.11 11.70
N THR A 525 1.16 28.03 12.31
CA THR A 525 1.28 27.82 13.76
C THR A 525 1.94 26.48 14.03
N LEU A 526 3.04 26.52 14.79
CA LEU A 526 3.70 25.30 15.27
C LEU A 526 3.11 24.91 16.63
N TYR A 527 2.62 23.71 16.73
CA TYR A 527 2.11 23.13 17.98
C TYR A 527 3.10 22.13 18.55
N LEU A 528 3.36 22.27 19.86
CA LEU A 528 4.01 21.23 20.65
C LEU A 528 2.94 20.32 21.25
N VAL A 529 3.02 19.06 20.89
CA VAL A 529 2.06 18.01 21.33
C VAL A 529 2.75 17.11 22.35
N ARG A 530 2.15 17.00 23.54
CA ARG A 530 2.60 16.10 24.61
C ARG A 530 1.56 15.02 24.86
N ASN A 531 1.93 13.75 24.73
CA ASN A 531 1.03 12.60 24.92
C ASN A 531 -0.31 12.80 24.17
N GLY A 532 -0.26 13.15 22.88
CA GLY A 532 -1.42 13.38 22.03
C GLY A 532 -2.18 14.70 22.26
N LYS A 533 -1.76 15.57 23.19
CA LYS A 533 -2.43 16.84 23.50
C LYS A 533 -1.54 18.03 23.21
N VAL A 534 -2.08 19.05 22.58
CA VAL A 534 -1.40 20.34 22.40
C VAL A 534 -1.14 20.96 23.78
N VAL A 535 0.11 21.32 24.04
CA VAL A 535 0.55 21.97 25.31
C VAL A 535 1.08 23.38 25.08
N GLU A 536 1.61 23.67 23.90
CA GLU A 536 2.09 25.01 23.51
C GLU A 536 1.86 25.25 22.03
N SER A 537 1.81 26.53 21.64
CA SER A 537 1.69 26.95 20.24
C SER A 537 2.56 28.18 19.99
N PHE A 538 3.16 28.24 18.81
CA PHE A 538 4.09 29.28 18.39
C PHE A 538 3.69 29.81 17.02
N PRO A 539 3.54 31.12 16.84
CA PRO A 539 3.36 31.70 15.51
C PRO A 539 4.66 31.51 14.70
N VAL A 540 4.51 31.11 13.44
CA VAL A 540 5.60 30.97 12.47
C VAL A 540 5.38 32.04 11.41
N ASP A 541 6.12 33.14 11.53
CA ASP A 541 5.97 34.35 10.76
C ASP A 541 7.21 34.72 9.95
N ALA A 542 8.19 33.81 9.87
CA ALA A 542 9.39 33.98 9.07
C ALA A 542 9.79 32.66 8.39
N PRO A 543 10.58 32.73 7.29
CA PRO A 543 11.03 31.54 6.53
C PRO A 543 11.85 30.51 7.32
N ASP A 544 12.51 30.96 8.39
CA ASP A 544 13.34 30.14 9.29
C ASP A 544 13.19 30.63 10.73
N VAL A 545 12.56 29.81 11.58
CA VAL A 545 12.35 30.16 12.99
C VAL A 545 12.70 28.98 13.89
N THR A 546 13.23 29.32 15.07
CA THR A 546 13.61 28.33 16.09
C THR A 546 12.95 28.68 17.42
N PHE A 547 12.33 27.70 18.03
CA PHE A 547 11.69 27.78 19.35
C PHE A 547 12.38 26.85 20.33
N THR A 548 12.47 27.28 21.58
CA THR A 548 13.05 26.47 22.65
C THR A 548 12.09 26.41 23.83
N VAL A 549 11.82 25.19 24.31
CA VAL A 549 10.87 24.91 25.37
C VAL A 549 11.46 23.96 26.40
N ARG A 550 11.17 24.16 27.67
CA ARG A 550 11.52 23.20 28.72
C ARG A 550 10.45 22.12 28.83
N ALA A 551 10.87 20.85 28.65
CA ALA A 551 10.03 19.66 28.78
C ALA A 551 10.32 18.87 30.05
N THR A 552 9.32 18.13 30.53
CA THR A 552 9.45 17.22 31.68
C THR A 552 8.89 15.84 31.33
N GLY A 553 9.58 14.77 31.82
CA GLY A 553 9.16 13.40 31.61
C GLY A 553 8.59 12.71 32.86
N PRO A 554 8.06 11.49 32.73
CA PRO A 554 7.96 10.76 31.47
C PRO A 554 6.85 11.31 30.55
N ALA A 555 7.14 11.46 29.28
CA ALA A 555 6.19 11.91 28.24
C ALA A 555 6.78 11.72 26.84
N ARG A 556 5.94 11.66 25.83
CA ARG A 556 6.34 11.82 24.43
C ARG A 556 5.97 13.20 23.94
N TYR A 557 6.86 13.81 23.14
CA TYR A 557 6.67 15.12 22.55
C TYR A 557 6.86 15.05 21.04
N ARG A 558 5.96 15.67 20.28
CA ARG A 558 6.09 15.83 18.82
C ARG A 558 5.68 17.21 18.37
N LEU A 559 6.06 17.56 17.17
CA LEU A 559 5.65 18.80 16.52
C LEU A 559 4.52 18.54 15.52
N GLN A 560 3.65 19.53 15.38
CA GLN A 560 2.63 19.61 14.35
C GLN A 560 2.55 21.03 13.84
N LEU A 561 2.85 21.23 12.55
CA LEU A 561 2.73 22.53 11.89
C LEU A 561 1.40 22.60 11.15
N GLN A 562 0.71 23.73 11.30
CA GLN A 562 -0.58 23.96 10.64
C GLN A 562 -0.60 25.30 9.90
N ARG A 563 -1.36 25.33 8.80
CA ARG A 563 -1.80 26.52 8.09
C ARG A 563 -3.32 26.63 8.23
N GLY A 564 -3.78 27.53 9.08
CA GLY A 564 -5.19 27.51 9.53
C GLY A 564 -5.52 26.17 10.20
N GLU A 565 -6.51 25.45 9.68
CA GLU A 565 -6.90 24.13 10.19
C GLU A 565 -6.16 22.97 9.50
N VAL A 566 -5.51 23.23 8.37
CA VAL A 566 -4.80 22.21 7.60
C VAL A 566 -3.45 21.87 8.22
N ILE A 567 -3.23 20.61 8.56
CA ILE A 567 -1.94 20.09 9.01
C ILE A 567 -1.01 20.03 7.81
N VAL A 568 0.18 20.65 7.92
CA VAL A 568 1.16 20.71 6.82
C VAL A 568 2.44 19.92 7.11
N ALA A 569 2.76 19.69 8.40
CA ALA A 569 3.86 18.79 8.76
C ALA A 569 3.67 18.19 10.16
N VAL A 570 4.14 16.95 10.35
CA VAL A 570 4.08 16.21 11.63
C VAL A 570 5.38 15.45 11.83
N THR A 571 5.98 15.51 13.04
CA THR A 571 7.16 14.71 13.39
C THR A 571 6.78 13.44 14.14
N SER A 572 7.58 12.40 14.04
CA SER A 572 7.63 11.35 15.06
C SER A 572 8.06 11.93 16.41
N PRO A 573 7.66 11.33 17.55
CA PRO A 573 7.92 11.93 18.86
C PRO A 573 9.34 11.69 19.36
N ILE A 574 9.82 12.60 20.22
CA ILE A 574 10.91 12.33 21.16
C ILE A 574 10.29 11.77 22.44
N TRP A 575 10.85 10.67 22.95
CA TRP A 575 10.42 10.05 24.19
C TRP A 575 11.32 10.52 25.33
N LEU A 576 10.76 11.22 26.31
CA LEU A 576 11.46 11.64 27.52
C LEU A 576 11.08 10.68 28.65
N GLU A 577 12.03 9.85 29.07
CA GLU A 577 11.83 8.80 30.04
C GLU A 577 12.57 9.09 31.36
N SER A 578 12.10 8.51 32.47
CA SER A 578 12.76 8.66 33.76
C SER A 578 14.19 8.06 33.72
N PRO A 579 15.18 8.70 34.36
CA PRO A 579 16.50 8.10 34.53
C PRO A 579 16.38 6.73 35.21
N GLY A 580 17.00 5.71 34.63
CA GLY A 580 16.93 4.33 35.12
C GLY A 580 15.75 3.49 34.63
N ALA A 581 14.85 4.05 33.83
CA ALA A 581 13.86 3.26 33.10
C ALA A 581 14.60 2.32 32.12
N THR A 582 14.26 1.05 32.13
CA THR A 582 14.77 0.09 31.14
C THR A 582 13.88 0.18 29.90
N GLU A 583 14.47 0.20 28.70
CA GLU A 583 13.67 0.01 27.49
C GLU A 583 12.83 -1.27 27.62
N PRO A 584 11.51 -1.19 27.31
CA PRO A 584 10.76 -2.43 27.12
C PRO A 584 11.51 -3.27 26.09
N THR A 585 11.77 -4.52 26.42
CA THR A 585 12.59 -5.42 25.60
C THR A 585 12.01 -5.47 24.19
N ARG A 586 12.55 -4.69 23.26
CA ARG A 586 12.35 -4.97 21.85
C ARG A 586 12.88 -6.37 21.63
N LEU A 587 12.09 -7.24 20.97
CA LEU A 587 12.52 -8.58 20.61
C LEU A 587 13.98 -8.54 20.12
N PRO A 588 14.86 -9.47 20.54
CA PRO A 588 16.30 -9.34 20.35
C PRO A 588 16.62 -9.05 18.90
N LYS A 589 17.48 -8.06 18.68
CA LYS A 589 18.12 -7.85 17.38
C LYS A 589 18.71 -9.20 17.01
N LEU A 590 18.11 -9.88 16.03
CA LEU A 590 18.67 -11.09 15.46
C LEU A 590 20.12 -10.77 15.07
N GLY A 591 21.05 -11.52 15.65
CA GLY A 591 22.46 -11.26 15.70
C GLY A 591 23.09 -10.92 14.33
N ARG A 592 24.25 -10.29 14.44
CA ARG A 592 25.14 -9.80 13.38
C ARG A 592 25.34 -10.78 12.23
#